data_6130ac0c071838464261b67a3c5807de
#
_entry.id   6130ac0c071838464261b67a3c5807de
#
_cell.length_a   1.000
_cell.length_b   1.000
_cell.length_c   1.000
_cell.angle_alpha   90.00
_cell.angle_beta   90.00
_cell.angle_gamma   90.00
#
_symmetry.space_group_name_H-M   'P 1'
#
loop_
_entity.id
_entity.type
_entity.pdbx_description
1 polymer ?
#
loop_
_entity_poly.entity_id
_entity_poly.type
_entity_poly.pdbx_seq_one_letter_code
_entity_poly.pdbx_strand_id
1 'polypeptide(L)'
;EPLDVTIDMQGAKPYSAVTVESLVEKGEWVFPPSSVGVYLSDDGSEFTEAALMSVPQETAGSPDGVKPFKVLFPETSARYLRVVARTVDPIPAWHGAAGQKAHMFVDEIIVE
;
A
#
# COMPACT_ATOMS: atom_id res chain seq x y z
N GLU A 1 12.31 -0.16 1.67
CA GLU A 1 11.87 1.23 1.87
C GLU A 1 10.35 1.31 1.83
N PRO A 2 9.71 1.90 2.81
CA PRO A 2 8.28 2.11 2.73
C PRO A 2 7.95 3.16 1.66
N LEU A 3 6.79 3.01 1.04
CA LEU A 3 6.22 4.04 0.20
C LEU A 3 5.42 4.98 1.09
N ASP A 4 5.67 6.27 0.99
CA ASP A 4 4.94 7.29 1.74
C ASP A 4 4.73 8.47 0.81
N VAL A 5 3.52 8.59 0.27
CA VAL A 5 3.18 9.64 -0.68
C VAL A 5 1.98 10.43 -0.20
N THR A 6 2.01 11.73 -0.41
CA THR A 6 0.90 12.62 -0.15
C THR A 6 0.45 13.24 -1.48
N ILE A 7 -0.84 13.12 -1.75
CA ILE A 7 -1.44 13.61 -2.99
C ILE A 7 -2.34 14.79 -2.65
N ASP A 8 -2.10 15.93 -3.31
CA ASP A 8 -2.99 17.08 -3.24
C ASP A 8 -4.06 16.89 -4.33
N MET A 9 -5.28 16.65 -3.91
CA MET A 9 -6.41 16.45 -4.82
C MET A 9 -6.95 17.76 -5.36
N GLN A 10 -6.36 18.91 -4.96
CA GLN A 10 -6.65 20.24 -5.43
C GLN A 10 -8.05 20.75 -5.09
N GLY A 11 -8.63 20.20 -4.06
CA GLY A 11 -9.94 20.57 -3.55
C GLY A 11 -10.52 19.45 -2.75
N ALA A 12 -11.42 19.78 -1.82
CA ALA A 12 -12.10 18.77 -1.03
C ALA A 12 -13.07 17.98 -1.91
N LYS A 13 -12.88 16.66 -1.93
CA LYS A 13 -13.70 15.72 -2.68
C LYS A 13 -13.96 14.50 -1.82
N PRO A 14 -15.11 13.81 -2.02
CA PRO A 14 -15.40 12.60 -1.24
C PRO A 14 -14.65 11.40 -1.80
N TYR A 15 -14.04 10.62 -0.92
CA TYR A 15 -13.33 9.40 -1.26
C TYR A 15 -13.74 8.27 -0.30
N SER A 16 -13.69 7.04 -0.78
CA SER A 16 -14.05 5.85 0.02
C SER A 16 -13.14 4.65 -0.24
N ALA A 17 -12.19 4.76 -1.16
CA ALA A 17 -11.30 3.66 -1.48
C ALA A 17 -9.97 4.12 -2.07
N VAL A 18 -8.91 3.38 -1.75
CA VAL A 18 -7.62 3.52 -2.39
C VAL A 18 -7.14 2.13 -2.79
N THR A 19 -6.76 1.97 -4.05
CA THR A 19 -6.17 0.73 -4.54
C THR A 19 -4.69 0.95 -4.81
N VAL A 20 -3.86 0.12 -4.24
CA VAL A 20 -2.43 0.08 -4.52
C VAL A 20 -2.17 -1.13 -5.40
N GLU A 21 -1.68 -0.89 -6.62
CA GLU A 21 -1.28 -1.97 -7.52
C GLU A 21 0.21 -2.21 -7.36
N SER A 22 0.58 -3.42 -6.99
CA SER A 22 1.95 -3.77 -6.64
C SER A 22 2.42 -4.97 -7.42
N LEU A 23 3.65 -4.90 -7.94
CA LEU A 23 4.28 -6.03 -8.60
C LEU A 23 4.69 -7.09 -7.56
N VAL A 24 4.42 -8.33 -7.89
CA VAL A 24 4.93 -9.48 -7.14
C VAL A 24 5.83 -10.30 -8.05
N GLU A 25 7.08 -10.41 -7.67
CA GLU A 25 8.09 -11.17 -8.40
C GLU A 25 9.03 -11.80 -7.36
N LYS A 26 8.57 -12.91 -6.78
CA LYS A 26 9.22 -13.50 -5.59
C LYS A 26 10.65 -13.92 -5.84
N GLY A 27 10.97 -14.38 -7.05
CA GLY A 27 12.33 -14.75 -7.43
C GLY A 27 13.30 -13.58 -7.40
N GLU A 28 12.83 -12.36 -7.59
CA GLU A 28 13.62 -11.14 -7.56
C GLU A 28 13.48 -10.37 -6.23
N TRP A 29 12.90 -11.02 -5.21
CA TRP A 29 12.66 -10.47 -3.88
C TRP A 29 11.63 -9.31 -3.88
N VAL A 30 10.79 -9.22 -4.91
CA VAL A 30 9.73 -8.22 -4.99
C VAL A 30 8.46 -8.80 -4.40
N PHE A 31 8.05 -8.25 -3.27
CA PHE A 31 6.86 -8.69 -2.53
C PHE A 31 5.82 -7.58 -2.51
N PRO A 32 4.54 -7.92 -2.32
CA PRO A 32 3.52 -6.92 -2.07
C PRO A 32 3.79 -6.23 -0.73
N PRO A 33 3.16 -5.07 -0.46
CA PRO A 33 3.30 -4.44 0.84
C PRO A 33 2.81 -5.37 1.96
N SER A 34 3.34 -5.21 3.15
CA SER A 34 2.84 -5.90 4.34
C SER A 34 1.59 -5.24 4.88
N SER A 35 1.48 -3.94 4.71
CA SER A 35 0.31 -3.15 5.10
C SER A 35 0.17 -1.93 4.21
N VAL A 36 -1.07 -1.42 4.11
CA VAL A 36 -1.37 -0.16 3.41
C VAL A 36 -2.22 0.69 4.34
N GLY A 37 -1.73 1.86 4.68
CA GLY A 37 -2.46 2.86 5.46
C GLY A 37 -2.92 4.02 4.58
N VAL A 38 -4.12 4.52 4.84
CA VAL A 38 -4.69 5.68 4.16
C VAL A 38 -5.03 6.73 5.19
N TYR A 39 -4.55 7.95 4.96
CA TYR A 39 -4.72 9.08 5.85
C TYR A 39 -5.26 10.26 5.07
N LEU A 40 -6.17 11.01 5.66
CA LEU A 40 -6.84 12.13 5.01
C LEU A 40 -6.59 13.41 5.78
N SER A 41 -6.52 14.53 5.05
CA SER A 41 -6.31 15.84 5.64
C SER A 41 -6.98 16.93 4.81
N ASP A 42 -7.43 17.99 5.49
CA ASP A 42 -7.95 19.19 4.82
C ASP A 42 -6.87 20.25 4.59
N ASP A 43 -5.80 20.23 5.38
CA ASP A 43 -4.76 21.26 5.36
C ASP A 43 -3.38 20.75 4.91
N GLY A 44 -3.21 19.45 4.75
CA GLY A 44 -1.94 18.84 4.36
C GLY A 44 -0.93 18.73 5.50
N SER A 45 -1.31 19.09 6.71
CA SER A 45 -0.44 19.10 7.89
C SER A 45 -0.92 18.10 8.95
N GLU A 46 -2.20 18.12 9.27
CA GLU A 46 -2.77 17.19 10.24
C GLU A 46 -3.59 16.14 9.50
N PHE A 47 -3.20 14.88 9.65
CA PHE A 47 -3.82 13.74 8.98
C PHE A 47 -4.55 12.87 9.97
N THR A 48 -5.70 12.35 9.54
CA THR A 48 -6.50 11.38 10.29
C THR A 48 -6.46 10.07 9.55
N GLU A 49 -6.20 8.98 10.27
CA GLU A 49 -6.21 7.65 9.66
C GLU A 49 -7.63 7.29 9.22
N ALA A 50 -7.78 7.00 7.93
CA ALA A 50 -9.05 6.53 7.37
C ALA A 50 -9.13 5.01 7.43
N ALA A 51 -8.04 4.32 7.15
CA ALA A 51 -7.96 2.87 7.24
C ALA A 51 -6.50 2.41 7.28
N LEU A 52 -6.30 1.25 7.89
CA LEU A 52 -5.03 0.54 7.86
C LEU A 52 -5.33 -0.92 7.55
N MET A 53 -4.85 -1.40 6.43
CA MET A 53 -5.10 -2.75 5.97
C MET A 53 -3.83 -3.59 6.09
N SER A 54 -3.93 -4.74 6.75
CA SER A 54 -2.89 -5.78 6.67
C SER A 54 -3.08 -6.55 5.38
N VAL A 55 -2.03 -6.64 4.57
CA VAL A 55 -2.10 -7.32 3.28
C VAL A 55 -1.89 -8.83 3.49
N PRO A 56 -2.73 -9.68 2.88
CA PRO A 56 -2.50 -11.13 2.91
C PRO A 56 -1.13 -11.46 2.34
N GLN A 57 -0.37 -12.27 3.06
CA GLN A 57 1.00 -12.55 2.69
C GLN A 57 1.10 -13.60 1.59
N GLU A 58 2.15 -13.49 0.77
CA GLU A 58 2.43 -14.46 -0.27
C GLU A 58 2.84 -15.81 0.31
N THR A 59 2.57 -16.86 -0.44
CA THR A 59 3.03 -18.22 -0.14
C THR A 59 3.93 -18.69 -1.26
N ALA A 60 4.65 -19.79 -1.06
CA ALA A 60 5.53 -20.34 -2.10
C ALA A 60 4.79 -20.66 -3.39
N GLY A 61 3.52 -21.05 -3.30
CA GLY A 61 2.70 -21.42 -4.46
C GLY A 61 1.85 -20.29 -5.03
N SER A 62 1.86 -19.09 -4.42
CA SER A 62 1.05 -17.99 -4.94
C SER A 62 1.67 -17.42 -6.22
N PRO A 63 0.84 -16.98 -7.19
CA PRO A 63 1.37 -16.49 -8.47
C PRO A 63 2.05 -15.13 -8.34
N ASP A 64 3.01 -14.88 -9.23
CA ASP A 64 3.59 -13.56 -9.42
C ASP A 64 2.70 -12.72 -10.35
N GLY A 65 3.01 -11.45 -10.47
CA GLY A 65 2.31 -10.51 -11.34
C GLY A 65 1.92 -9.24 -10.61
N VAL A 66 1.25 -8.34 -11.31
CA VAL A 66 0.73 -7.11 -10.72
C VAL A 66 -0.59 -7.44 -10.00
N LYS A 67 -0.67 -7.09 -8.72
CA LYS A 67 -1.83 -7.41 -7.89
C LYS A 67 -2.40 -6.14 -7.26
N PRO A 68 -3.73 -5.97 -7.28
CA PRO A 68 -4.39 -4.85 -6.61
C PRO A 68 -4.66 -5.15 -5.14
N PHE A 69 -4.44 -4.15 -4.30
CA PHE A 69 -4.79 -4.20 -2.88
C PHE A 69 -5.68 -3.00 -2.60
N LYS A 70 -6.97 -3.26 -2.42
CA LYS A 70 -7.98 -2.23 -2.25
C LYS A 70 -8.29 -2.00 -0.78
N VAL A 71 -8.07 -0.79 -0.33
CA VAL A 71 -8.37 -0.35 1.03
C VAL A 71 -9.68 0.42 1.01
N LEU A 72 -10.66 -0.05 1.78
CA LEU A 72 -11.96 0.59 1.89
C LEU A 72 -12.07 1.36 3.20
N PHE A 73 -12.71 2.51 3.14
CA PHE A 73 -13.01 3.31 4.33
C PHE A 73 -14.33 4.06 4.14
N PRO A 74 -14.95 4.55 5.25
CA PRO A 74 -16.18 5.34 5.13
C PRO A 74 -15.95 6.59 4.29
N GLU A 75 -16.88 6.90 3.40
CA GLU A 75 -16.76 8.06 2.52
C GLU A 75 -16.44 9.31 3.34
N THR A 76 -15.35 9.98 3.00
CA THR A 76 -14.84 11.13 3.71
C THR A 76 -14.36 12.17 2.71
N SER A 77 -14.76 13.43 2.92
CA SER A 77 -14.30 14.52 2.08
C SER A 77 -12.94 15.01 2.59
N ALA A 78 -11.98 15.15 1.68
CA ALA A 78 -10.64 15.63 2.02
C ALA A 78 -9.96 16.21 0.78
N ARG A 79 -9.01 17.11 1.01
CA ARG A 79 -8.16 17.67 -0.06
C ARG A 79 -6.86 16.87 -0.24
N TYR A 80 -6.26 16.42 0.87
CA TYR A 80 -4.99 15.69 0.84
C TYR A 80 -5.20 14.25 1.24
N LEU A 81 -4.55 13.37 0.52
CA LEU A 81 -4.60 11.94 0.79
C LEU A 81 -3.18 11.42 0.87
N ARG A 82 -2.87 10.74 1.98
CA ARG A 82 -1.55 10.15 2.20
C ARG A 82 -1.68 8.64 2.21
N VAL A 83 -0.84 7.97 1.45
CA VAL A 83 -0.78 6.51 1.39
C VAL A 83 0.58 6.06 1.90
N VAL A 84 0.56 5.18 2.87
CA VAL A 84 1.79 4.58 3.42
C VAL A 84 1.70 3.08 3.21
N ALA A 85 2.57 2.55 2.37
CA ALA A 85 2.69 1.12 2.13
C ALA A 85 4.03 0.64 2.70
N ARG A 86 3.99 -0.33 3.60
CA ARG A 86 5.19 -0.84 4.26
C ARG A 86 5.69 -2.09 3.56
N THR A 87 7.01 -2.22 3.47
CA THR A 87 7.63 -3.40 2.88
C THR A 87 7.55 -4.61 3.80
N VAL A 88 7.59 -5.79 3.19
CA VAL A 88 7.77 -7.04 3.92
C VAL A 88 9.20 -7.07 4.47
N ASP A 89 9.34 -7.25 5.78
CA ASP A 89 10.64 -7.30 6.43
C ASP A 89 10.49 -8.09 7.75
N PRO A 90 11.10 -9.27 7.86
CA PRO A 90 11.96 -9.94 6.88
C PRO A 90 11.17 -10.78 5.86
N ILE A 91 11.86 -11.18 4.80
CA ILE A 91 11.35 -12.16 3.84
C ILE A 91 11.07 -13.47 4.60
N PRO A 92 9.90 -14.12 4.34
CA PRO A 92 9.48 -15.27 5.14
C PRO A 92 10.36 -16.50 4.99
N ALA A 93 10.24 -17.41 5.97
CA ALA A 93 11.12 -18.57 6.12
C ALA A 93 11.10 -19.54 4.94
N TRP A 94 10.00 -19.60 4.17
CA TRP A 94 9.89 -20.50 3.03
C TRP A 94 10.66 -20.04 1.79
N HIS A 95 11.16 -18.81 1.77
CA HIS A 95 11.88 -18.23 0.62
C HIS A 95 13.39 -18.47 0.75
N GLY A 96 14.07 -18.62 -0.40
CA GLY A 96 15.51 -18.80 -0.40
C GLY A 96 16.31 -17.65 0.18
N ALA A 97 15.73 -16.43 0.17
CA ALA A 97 16.31 -15.24 0.75
C ALA A 97 15.73 -14.90 2.14
N ALA A 98 15.20 -15.91 2.85
CA ALA A 98 14.60 -15.72 4.16
C ALA A 98 15.48 -14.90 5.10
N GLY A 99 14.86 -13.98 5.83
CA GLY A 99 15.57 -13.09 6.76
C GLY A 99 16.10 -11.81 6.13
N GLN A 100 16.16 -11.73 4.81
CA GLN A 100 16.57 -10.53 4.10
C GLN A 100 15.38 -9.57 3.96
N LYS A 101 15.67 -8.32 3.60
CA LYS A 101 14.64 -7.31 3.38
C LYS A 101 14.10 -7.41 1.97
N ALA A 102 12.78 -7.45 1.83
CA ALA A 102 12.14 -7.50 0.52
C ALA A 102 12.19 -6.13 -0.17
N HIS A 103 12.06 -6.16 -1.49
CA HIS A 103 11.80 -4.98 -2.29
C HIS A 103 10.30 -4.84 -2.53
N MET A 104 9.84 -3.61 -2.73
CA MET A 104 8.44 -3.33 -3.05
C MET A 104 8.41 -2.44 -4.28
N PHE A 105 7.55 -2.77 -5.22
CA PHE A 105 7.40 -2.02 -6.44
C PHE A 105 5.92 -1.71 -6.66
N VAL A 106 5.53 -0.49 -6.36
CA VAL A 106 4.15 -0.01 -6.57
C VAL A 106 4.05 0.54 -7.98
N ASP A 107 3.13 -0.03 -8.75
CA ASP A 107 2.90 0.32 -10.15
C ASP A 107 1.94 1.50 -10.26
N GLU A 108 0.86 1.49 -9.47
CA GLU A 108 -0.19 2.49 -9.58
C GLU A 108 -0.94 2.66 -8.26
N ILE A 109 -1.42 3.87 -8.01
CA ILE A 109 -2.33 4.19 -6.90
C ILE A 109 -3.60 4.76 -7.50
N ILE A 110 -4.74 4.14 -7.21
CA ILE A 110 -6.05 4.55 -7.72
C ILE A 110 -6.89 5.04 -6.54
N VAL A 111 -7.41 6.25 -6.64
CA VAL A 111 -8.23 6.87 -5.60
C VAL A 111 -9.65 6.97 -6.08
N GLU A 112 -10.60 6.47 -5.27
CA GLU A 112 -12.03 6.47 -5.62
C GLU A 112 -12.92 7.04 -4.52
#